data_28e43544e4561354854b813a9286df28
#
_entry.id   28e43544e4561354854b813a9286df28
#
_cell.length_a   1.000
_cell.length_b   1.000
_cell.length_c   1.000
_cell.angle_alpha   90.00
_cell.angle_beta   90.00
_cell.angle_gamma   90.00
#
_symmetry.space_group_name_H-M   'P 1'
#
loop_
_entity.id
_entity.type
_entity.pdbx_description
1 polymer ?
#
loop_
_entity_poly.entity_id
_entity_poly.type
_entity_poly.pdbx_seq_one_letter_code
_entity_poly.pdbx_strand_id
1 'polypeptide(L)'
;MLSPLRKGLGGRFLITAAAAAAMALAAVPAQAVDIPAPGQVVTSPNVAHVANVPKPAGLENTINTDIAFQGDYAYVGNYGGFSIYDISDPKNTKVVSSVVCPGSQMDVTVHDNLLFTAVDSSRNNDSCSSTAQSASIKESWEGVRIFDITDKANPKYIKSVETNCGSHTLTQVPGKGKDRWKNVYLYVSSYNPNATFPDCQPPHDKISIIKVPLRTPTDAAVVSTPVVFPDGGNETQPGLLLPTSGCHDITVYAEKDLAAGACMGDGVLFDISDRENPVVKTRVTDPNFAFWHSATFNNEGTKVIFTDELGGGVGFTCNEATGPNRGADAIYDIRHGRLVFKSYYKIPRYQGPTENCVAHNGSLVPVKGRDILVQAWYQGGVSVVDFTDSANPKEIGFFERGPDPSGGSGGIWSAYYYNGYIYGSDFNFGFDIVKISDRRTDPARKVHLDQLNVQTQASYGGRHGLAEEEGVPSSATPAETP
;
A
#
# COMPACT_ATOMS: atom_id res chain seq x y z
N MET A 1 44.10 17.33 75.72
CA MET A 1 45.15 16.40 76.18
C MET A 1 45.55 15.51 75.06
N LEU A 2 46.72 15.76 74.51
CA LEU A 2 47.78 14.82 74.09
C LEU A 2 47.47 13.68 73.14
N SER A 3 48.08 13.85 72.02
CA SER A 3 48.58 12.87 71.00
C SER A 3 49.28 11.64 71.66
N PRO A 4 49.62 10.51 70.88
CA PRO A 4 50.54 10.60 69.76
C PRO A 4 50.36 9.54 68.62
N LEU A 5 50.86 9.94 67.48
CA LEU A 5 51.65 9.24 66.45
C LEU A 5 51.78 7.70 66.45
N ARG A 6 51.52 7.08 65.30
CA ARG A 6 52.44 6.07 64.75
C ARG A 6 52.54 6.12 63.21
N LYS A 7 53.76 6.08 62.76
CA LYS A 7 54.31 6.04 61.41
C LYS A 7 54.09 4.62 60.76
N GLY A 8 53.97 4.59 59.48
CA GLY A 8 54.68 3.57 58.78
C GLY A 8 54.06 2.94 57.56
N LEU A 9 54.76 3.05 56.52
CA LEU A 9 55.04 2.22 55.33
C LEU A 9 54.37 2.63 54.01
N GLY A 10 55.24 3.04 53.13
CA GLY A 10 54.94 3.39 51.75
C GLY A 10 54.66 2.16 50.90
N GLY A 11 53.65 2.25 50.09
CA GLY A 11 53.36 1.39 48.95
C GLY A 11 53.41 2.23 47.69
N ARG A 12 54.39 1.95 46.85
CA ARG A 12 54.50 2.52 45.50
C ARG A 12 53.37 1.94 44.64
N PHE A 13 52.38 2.77 44.31
CA PHE A 13 51.43 2.40 43.22
C PHE A 13 52.03 2.83 41.90
N LEU A 14 52.28 1.82 41.05
CA LEU A 14 52.57 1.97 39.60
C LEU A 14 51.26 2.37 38.94
N ILE A 15 51.17 3.60 38.44
CA ILE A 15 50.08 4.04 37.56
C ILE A 15 50.45 3.61 36.16
N THR A 16 49.80 2.53 35.69
CA THR A 16 49.78 2.17 34.25
C THR A 16 48.80 3.07 33.54
N ALA A 17 49.30 4.01 32.76
CA ALA A 17 48.47 4.81 31.86
C ALA A 17 48.00 3.92 30.69
N ALA A 18 46.73 3.56 30.67
CA ALA A 18 46.09 2.96 29.51
C ALA A 18 45.76 4.09 28.52
N ALA A 19 46.48 4.14 27.43
CA ALA A 19 46.16 5.02 26.31
C ALA A 19 44.89 4.49 25.60
N ALA A 20 43.76 5.14 25.80
CA ALA A 20 42.53 4.94 25.01
C ALA A 20 42.75 5.58 23.65
N ALA A 21 42.98 4.76 22.63
CA ALA A 21 42.95 5.19 21.25
C ALA A 21 41.48 5.47 20.85
N ALA A 22 41.08 6.73 20.84
CA ALA A 22 39.82 7.16 20.24
C ALA A 22 39.95 6.99 18.73
N MET A 23 39.30 5.94 18.18
CA MET A 23 39.05 5.86 16.74
C MET A 23 38.01 6.94 16.43
N ALA A 24 38.45 8.04 15.86
CA ALA A 24 37.58 8.98 15.20
C ALA A 24 37.01 8.26 13.96
N LEU A 25 35.76 7.82 14.03
CA LEU A 25 34.99 7.47 12.84
C LEU A 25 34.85 8.79 12.05
N ALA A 26 35.63 8.92 10.99
CA ALA A 26 35.42 9.96 10.01
C ALA A 26 34.03 9.73 9.42
N ALA A 27 33.08 10.61 9.73
CA ALA A 27 31.81 10.68 9.02
C ALA A 27 32.16 10.91 7.54
N VAL A 28 31.92 9.91 6.69
CA VAL A 28 31.96 10.09 5.24
C VAL A 28 30.89 11.14 4.95
N PRO A 29 31.23 12.30 4.34
CA PRO A 29 30.20 13.25 3.98
C PRO A 29 29.22 12.53 3.06
N ALA A 30 27.92 12.65 3.35
CA ALA A 30 26.88 12.23 2.44
C ALA A 30 27.19 12.94 1.11
N GLN A 31 27.46 12.15 0.07
CA GLN A 31 27.55 12.71 -1.27
C GLN A 31 26.18 13.32 -1.56
N ALA A 32 26.16 14.63 -1.81
CA ALA A 32 24.98 15.28 -2.36
C ALA A 32 24.64 14.52 -3.65
N VAL A 33 23.55 13.79 -3.67
CA VAL A 33 23.02 13.17 -4.88
C VAL A 33 22.52 14.34 -5.71
N ASP A 34 23.05 14.52 -6.92
CA ASP A 34 22.57 15.54 -7.84
C ASP A 34 21.07 15.30 -8.08
N ILE A 35 20.23 16.26 -7.76
CA ILE A 35 18.80 16.20 -8.04
C ILE A 35 18.62 16.09 -9.55
N PRO A 36 17.89 15.06 -10.05
CA PRO A 36 17.68 14.91 -11.48
C PRO A 36 16.98 16.14 -12.08
N ALA A 37 17.21 16.40 -13.36
CA ALA A 37 16.45 17.43 -14.07
C ALA A 37 14.95 17.04 -14.13
N PRO A 38 14.02 18.01 -14.24
CA PRO A 38 12.59 17.73 -14.32
C PRO A 38 12.27 16.66 -15.36
N GLY A 39 11.55 15.60 -14.93
CA GLY A 39 11.19 14.44 -15.76
C GLY A 39 12.33 13.49 -16.12
N GLN A 40 13.57 13.75 -15.71
CA GLN A 40 14.70 12.88 -15.99
C GLN A 40 14.63 11.60 -15.17
N VAL A 41 14.71 10.45 -15.86
CA VAL A 41 14.77 9.13 -15.20
C VAL A 41 16.20 8.85 -14.72
N VAL A 42 16.30 8.44 -13.45
CA VAL A 42 17.53 7.95 -12.81
C VAL A 42 17.25 6.62 -12.12
N THR A 43 18.17 5.68 -12.20
CA THR A 43 18.02 4.36 -11.59
C THR A 43 19.32 3.93 -10.90
N SER A 44 19.22 3.04 -9.92
CA SER A 44 20.39 2.31 -9.45
C SER A 44 20.93 1.40 -10.57
N PRO A 45 22.23 1.01 -10.56
CA PRO A 45 22.85 0.25 -11.65
C PRO A 45 22.19 -1.10 -11.95
N ASN A 46 21.45 -1.66 -11.01
CA ASN A 46 20.77 -2.95 -11.11
C ASN A 46 19.27 -2.82 -11.43
N VAL A 47 18.80 -1.60 -11.71
CA VAL A 47 17.41 -1.31 -12.08
C VAL A 47 17.38 -0.72 -13.49
N ALA A 48 16.46 -1.20 -14.31
CA ALA A 48 16.25 -0.73 -15.67
C ALA A 48 14.81 -0.22 -15.84
N HIS A 49 14.65 0.98 -16.36
CA HIS A 49 13.37 1.45 -16.89
C HIS A 49 13.12 0.76 -18.23
N VAL A 50 12.06 -0.04 -18.30
CA VAL A 50 11.79 -0.95 -19.44
C VAL A 50 10.90 -0.28 -20.48
N ALA A 51 9.81 0.35 -20.01
CA ALA A 51 8.85 1.06 -20.84
C ALA A 51 8.07 2.07 -19.99
N ASN A 52 7.46 3.03 -20.67
CA ASN A 52 6.42 3.90 -20.13
C ASN A 52 5.27 3.96 -21.13
N VAL A 53 4.04 3.82 -20.64
CA VAL A 53 2.82 3.97 -21.42
C VAL A 53 2.10 5.23 -20.95
N PRO A 54 1.99 6.28 -21.78
CA PRO A 54 1.28 7.50 -21.40
C PRO A 54 -0.18 7.22 -21.02
N LYS A 55 -0.76 8.11 -20.22
CA LYS A 55 -2.19 8.04 -19.88
C LYS A 55 -3.04 8.07 -21.17
N PRO A 56 -4.06 7.17 -21.28
CA PRO A 56 -4.88 7.10 -22.49
C PRO A 56 -5.83 8.29 -22.64
N ALA A 57 -6.35 8.46 -23.85
CA ALA A 57 -7.35 9.48 -24.17
C ALA A 57 -8.57 9.42 -23.24
N GLY A 58 -8.98 10.59 -22.75
CA GLY A 58 -10.06 10.78 -21.79
C GLY A 58 -9.60 10.76 -20.32
N LEU A 59 -8.39 10.26 -20.02
CA LEU A 59 -7.79 10.24 -18.68
C LEU A 59 -6.45 10.98 -18.60
N GLU A 60 -5.99 11.55 -19.69
CA GLU A 60 -4.69 12.22 -19.80
C GLU A 60 -4.52 13.44 -18.86
N ASN A 61 -5.63 14.10 -18.51
CA ASN A 61 -5.64 15.30 -17.69
C ASN A 61 -5.96 15.04 -16.21
N THR A 62 -6.04 13.78 -15.81
CA THR A 62 -6.33 13.36 -14.44
C THR A 62 -5.22 12.45 -13.92
N ILE A 63 -5.15 12.30 -12.61
CA ILE A 63 -4.07 11.61 -11.90
C ILE A 63 -4.30 10.09 -11.96
N ASN A 64 -3.26 9.31 -12.33
CA ASN A 64 -3.27 7.86 -12.10
C ASN A 64 -3.08 7.54 -10.63
N THR A 65 -3.66 6.41 -10.19
CA THR A 65 -3.68 6.00 -8.78
C THR A 65 -3.24 4.54 -8.60
N ASP A 66 -4.09 3.70 -8.03
CA ASP A 66 -3.75 2.34 -7.66
C ASP A 66 -3.72 1.36 -8.84
N ILE A 67 -3.16 0.15 -8.62
CA ILE A 67 -3.02 -0.89 -9.62
C ILE A 67 -3.45 -2.24 -9.04
N ALA A 68 -4.27 -2.97 -9.78
CA ALA A 68 -4.54 -4.38 -9.56
C ALA A 68 -4.10 -5.21 -10.78
N PHE A 69 -3.83 -6.51 -10.57
CA PHE A 69 -3.37 -7.41 -11.65
C PHE A 69 -4.16 -8.70 -11.67
N GLN A 70 -4.39 -9.22 -12.86
CA GLN A 70 -4.92 -10.57 -13.06
C GLN A 70 -4.47 -11.15 -14.41
N GLY A 71 -3.78 -12.29 -14.38
CA GLY A 71 -3.19 -12.89 -15.57
C GLY A 71 -2.24 -11.92 -16.27
N ASP A 72 -2.49 -11.70 -17.55
CA ASP A 72 -1.71 -10.79 -18.39
C ASP A 72 -2.24 -9.35 -18.41
N TYR A 73 -3.04 -8.95 -17.41
CA TYR A 73 -3.65 -7.63 -17.39
C TYR A 73 -3.34 -6.85 -16.12
N ALA A 74 -3.10 -5.55 -16.29
CA ALA A 74 -3.06 -4.56 -15.21
C ALA A 74 -4.28 -3.63 -15.31
N TYR A 75 -4.89 -3.35 -14.17
CA TYR A 75 -6.02 -2.44 -14.01
C TYR A 75 -5.51 -1.23 -13.23
N VAL A 76 -5.52 -0.07 -13.86
CA VAL A 76 -4.95 1.15 -13.29
C VAL A 76 -6.05 2.15 -13.02
N GLY A 77 -6.21 2.53 -11.76
CA GLY A 77 -7.12 3.59 -11.35
C GLY A 77 -6.65 4.96 -11.81
N ASN A 78 -7.61 5.86 -11.98
CA ASN A 78 -7.36 7.23 -12.37
C ASN A 78 -8.52 8.11 -11.86
N TYR A 79 -8.26 9.31 -11.42
CA TYR A 79 -9.30 10.23 -10.90
C TYR A 79 -10.48 10.43 -11.85
N GLY A 80 -10.25 10.28 -13.16
CA GLY A 80 -11.27 10.31 -14.21
C GLY A 80 -11.93 8.99 -14.53
N GLY A 81 -11.44 7.86 -13.95
CA GLY A 81 -11.93 6.53 -14.25
C GLY A 81 -10.86 5.44 -14.08
N PHE A 82 -10.73 4.52 -15.00
CA PHE A 82 -9.68 3.49 -14.98
C PHE A 82 -9.26 3.05 -16.38
N SER A 83 -8.10 2.38 -16.45
CA SER A 83 -7.57 1.80 -17.68
C SER A 83 -7.21 0.34 -17.48
N ILE A 84 -7.37 -0.48 -18.54
CA ILE A 84 -6.90 -1.85 -18.59
C ILE A 84 -5.75 -1.93 -19.57
N TYR A 85 -4.63 -2.51 -19.13
CA TYR A 85 -3.43 -2.71 -19.94
C TYR A 85 -3.17 -4.19 -20.15
N ASP A 86 -2.80 -4.58 -21.38
CA ASP A 86 -2.19 -5.86 -21.68
C ASP A 86 -0.69 -5.77 -21.36
N ILE A 87 -0.25 -6.57 -20.39
CA ILE A 87 1.12 -6.67 -19.90
C ILE A 87 1.78 -8.01 -20.25
N SER A 88 1.19 -8.80 -21.17
CA SER A 88 1.75 -10.09 -21.63
C SER A 88 3.16 -9.96 -22.19
N ASP A 89 3.47 -8.83 -22.84
CA ASP A 89 4.83 -8.38 -23.13
C ASP A 89 5.11 -7.05 -22.45
N PRO A 90 5.78 -7.05 -21.29
CA PRO A 90 6.05 -5.84 -20.52
C PRO A 90 6.84 -4.75 -21.27
N LYS A 91 7.57 -5.12 -22.33
CA LYS A 91 8.27 -4.14 -23.17
C LYS A 91 7.36 -3.46 -24.19
N ASN A 92 6.26 -4.11 -24.52
CA ASN A 92 5.27 -3.66 -25.49
C ASN A 92 3.86 -3.59 -24.87
N THR A 93 3.77 -3.20 -23.60
CA THR A 93 2.52 -2.98 -22.86
C THR A 93 1.57 -2.07 -23.66
N LYS A 94 0.30 -2.43 -23.74
CA LYS A 94 -0.71 -1.74 -24.53
C LYS A 94 -1.96 -1.43 -23.72
N VAL A 95 -2.56 -0.29 -23.98
CA VAL A 95 -3.92 0.00 -23.49
C VAL A 95 -4.92 -0.90 -24.22
N VAL A 96 -5.70 -1.65 -23.46
CA VAL A 96 -6.83 -2.48 -23.97
C VAL A 96 -8.11 -1.66 -23.96
N SER A 97 -8.37 -0.96 -22.86
CA SER A 97 -9.53 -0.08 -22.73
C SER A 97 -9.25 1.06 -21.74
N SER A 98 -10.03 2.13 -21.90
CA SER A 98 -10.07 3.27 -21.01
C SER A 98 -11.52 3.61 -20.75
N VAL A 99 -11.91 3.66 -19.48
CA VAL A 99 -13.27 3.93 -19.03
C VAL A 99 -13.31 5.24 -18.28
N VAL A 100 -13.98 6.25 -18.86
CA VAL A 100 -14.23 7.52 -18.17
C VAL A 100 -15.40 7.34 -17.21
N CYS A 101 -15.13 7.41 -15.92
CA CYS A 101 -16.10 7.20 -14.85
C CYS A 101 -15.60 7.90 -13.57
N PRO A 102 -15.66 9.22 -13.48
CA PRO A 102 -14.96 9.99 -12.46
C PRO A 102 -15.44 9.66 -11.03
N GLY A 103 -14.50 9.61 -10.10
CA GLY A 103 -14.77 9.26 -8.71
C GLY A 103 -13.69 9.69 -7.72
N SER A 104 -12.65 10.43 -8.17
CA SER A 104 -11.43 10.75 -7.42
C SER A 104 -10.59 9.50 -7.18
N GLN A 105 -9.92 9.30 -6.09
CA GLN A 105 -8.92 8.27 -5.79
C GLN A 105 -8.94 7.01 -6.68
N MET A 106 -10.08 6.43 -6.93
CA MET A 106 -10.28 5.29 -7.81
C MET A 106 -9.34 4.12 -7.47
N ASP A 107 -9.23 3.80 -6.18
CA ASP A 107 -8.60 2.56 -5.74
C ASP A 107 -9.29 1.37 -6.41
N VAL A 108 -8.53 0.37 -6.86
CA VAL A 108 -9.04 -0.71 -7.70
C VAL A 108 -8.67 -2.08 -7.14
N THR A 109 -9.62 -3.01 -7.19
CA THR A 109 -9.36 -4.43 -6.90
C THR A 109 -10.12 -5.33 -7.87
N VAL A 110 -9.53 -6.46 -8.25
CA VAL A 110 -10.08 -7.38 -9.25
C VAL A 110 -10.39 -8.75 -8.63
N HIS A 111 -11.51 -9.36 -9.03
CA HIS A 111 -11.88 -10.72 -8.66
C HIS A 111 -12.57 -11.40 -9.83
N ASP A 112 -11.90 -12.38 -10.44
CA ASP A 112 -12.36 -13.07 -11.63
C ASP A 112 -12.75 -12.07 -12.74
N ASN A 113 -14.03 -12.01 -13.08
CA ASN A 113 -14.57 -11.08 -14.08
C ASN A 113 -15.17 -9.81 -13.51
N LEU A 114 -14.87 -9.48 -12.24
CA LEU A 114 -15.35 -8.27 -11.58
C LEU A 114 -14.19 -7.33 -11.28
N LEU A 115 -14.40 -6.06 -11.56
CA LEU A 115 -13.53 -4.96 -11.10
C LEU A 115 -14.33 -4.08 -10.15
N PHE A 116 -13.77 -3.78 -9.00
CA PHE A 116 -14.33 -2.87 -8.01
C PHE A 116 -13.51 -1.59 -8.01
N THR A 117 -14.18 -0.46 -7.94
CA THR A 117 -13.54 0.86 -7.92
C THR A 117 -14.10 1.73 -6.81
N ALA A 118 -13.20 2.41 -6.09
CA ALA A 118 -13.55 3.33 -5.01
C ALA A 118 -13.99 4.70 -5.54
N VAL A 119 -14.93 5.34 -4.85
CA VAL A 119 -15.38 6.70 -5.12
C VAL A 119 -15.46 7.46 -3.80
N ASP A 120 -14.58 8.43 -3.63
CA ASP A 120 -14.48 9.31 -2.46
C ASP A 120 -14.66 10.80 -2.76
N SER A 121 -15.06 11.12 -3.99
CA SER A 121 -15.50 12.47 -4.32
C SER A 121 -17.01 12.50 -4.53
N SER A 122 -17.70 13.32 -3.74
CA SER A 122 -19.14 13.41 -3.74
C SER A 122 -19.74 13.78 -5.10
N ARG A 123 -20.69 12.98 -5.57
CA ARG A 123 -21.29 13.03 -6.91
C ARG A 123 -22.80 13.28 -6.81
N ASN A 124 -23.40 13.81 -7.88
CA ASN A 124 -24.86 14.02 -7.93
C ASN A 124 -25.66 12.72 -8.21
N ASN A 125 -25.00 11.64 -8.56
CA ASN A 125 -25.57 10.28 -8.72
C ASN A 125 -24.44 9.26 -8.90
N ASP A 126 -24.77 7.99 -8.95
CA ASP A 126 -23.84 6.86 -9.01
C ASP A 126 -23.29 6.55 -10.43
N SER A 127 -23.82 7.18 -11.48
CA SER A 127 -23.44 6.85 -12.87
C SER A 127 -22.04 7.37 -13.26
N CYS A 128 -21.47 6.79 -14.32
CA CYS A 128 -20.22 7.28 -14.90
C CYS A 128 -20.33 8.67 -15.54
N SER A 129 -21.52 9.16 -15.83
CA SER A 129 -21.77 10.51 -16.33
C SER A 129 -22.05 11.53 -15.22
N SER A 130 -21.90 11.12 -13.96
CA SER A 130 -22.15 11.98 -12.79
C SER A 130 -21.17 13.18 -12.75
N THR A 131 -21.63 14.25 -12.12
CA THR A 131 -20.84 15.46 -11.87
C THR A 131 -20.58 15.64 -10.38
N ALA A 132 -19.57 16.43 -10.03
CA ALA A 132 -19.27 16.76 -8.65
C ALA A 132 -20.47 17.45 -7.99
N GLN A 133 -20.77 17.07 -6.75
CA GLN A 133 -21.80 17.66 -5.90
C GLN A 133 -21.25 17.80 -4.48
N SER A 134 -21.72 18.75 -3.71
CA SER A 134 -21.29 18.90 -2.32
C SER A 134 -21.79 17.73 -1.47
N ALA A 135 -20.92 17.16 -0.65
CA ALA A 135 -21.26 16.15 0.35
C ALA A 135 -22.23 16.65 1.44
N SER A 136 -22.48 17.96 1.53
CA SER A 136 -23.52 18.53 2.40
C SER A 136 -24.94 18.36 1.87
N ILE A 137 -25.10 17.90 0.64
CA ILE A 137 -26.39 17.59 0.01
C ILE A 137 -26.71 16.13 0.27
N LYS A 138 -27.86 15.82 0.88
CA LYS A 138 -28.24 14.47 1.28
C LYS A 138 -28.34 13.48 0.10
N GLU A 139 -28.72 13.97 -1.06
CA GLU A 139 -28.86 13.19 -2.29
C GLU A 139 -27.52 12.98 -3.03
N SER A 140 -26.42 13.49 -2.48
CA SER A 140 -25.10 13.20 -3.03
C SER A 140 -24.72 11.73 -2.81
N TRP A 141 -23.88 11.20 -3.68
CA TRP A 141 -23.49 9.80 -3.68
C TRP A 141 -21.97 9.62 -3.68
N GLU A 142 -21.50 8.71 -2.84
CA GLU A 142 -20.13 8.20 -2.77
C GLU A 142 -20.17 6.70 -2.40
N GLY A 143 -19.15 5.91 -2.80
CA GLY A 143 -19.12 4.50 -2.44
C GLY A 143 -18.29 3.66 -3.38
N VAL A 144 -18.80 2.48 -3.76
CA VAL A 144 -18.09 1.51 -4.62
C VAL A 144 -18.87 1.28 -5.89
N ARG A 145 -18.18 1.28 -7.04
CA ARG A 145 -18.74 0.84 -8.33
C ARG A 145 -18.21 -0.53 -8.71
N ILE A 146 -19.05 -1.34 -9.34
CA ILE A 146 -18.73 -2.70 -9.77
C ILE A 146 -18.89 -2.78 -11.28
N PHE A 147 -17.84 -3.29 -11.93
CA PHE A 147 -17.81 -3.50 -13.38
C PHE A 147 -17.66 -5.00 -13.70
N ASP A 148 -18.39 -5.46 -14.71
CA ASP A 148 -18.13 -6.72 -15.39
C ASP A 148 -17.03 -6.49 -16.43
N ILE A 149 -15.90 -7.17 -16.25
CA ILE A 149 -14.71 -7.11 -17.09
C ILE A 149 -14.48 -8.42 -17.86
N THR A 150 -15.52 -9.23 -18.09
CA THR A 150 -15.44 -10.45 -18.92
C THR A 150 -14.86 -10.11 -20.28
N ASP A 151 -15.36 -9.05 -20.92
CA ASP A 151 -14.72 -8.43 -22.09
C ASP A 151 -13.89 -7.22 -21.63
N LYS A 152 -12.57 -7.39 -21.53
CA LYS A 152 -11.64 -6.36 -21.08
C LYS A 152 -11.54 -5.16 -22.02
N ALA A 153 -11.93 -5.33 -23.28
CA ALA A 153 -12.01 -4.23 -24.23
C ALA A 153 -13.28 -3.37 -24.05
N ASN A 154 -14.33 -3.94 -23.42
CA ASN A 154 -15.62 -3.29 -23.22
C ASN A 154 -16.16 -3.53 -21.80
N PRO A 155 -15.50 -3.01 -20.74
CA PRO A 155 -16.00 -3.14 -19.37
C PRO A 155 -17.41 -2.58 -19.21
N LYS A 156 -18.25 -3.27 -18.44
CA LYS A 156 -19.65 -2.89 -18.23
C LYS A 156 -19.89 -2.50 -16.77
N TYR A 157 -20.33 -1.30 -16.53
CA TYR A 157 -20.83 -0.89 -15.22
C TYR A 157 -22.12 -1.67 -14.90
N ILE A 158 -22.16 -2.39 -13.78
CA ILE A 158 -23.27 -3.27 -13.42
C ILE A 158 -23.97 -2.92 -12.10
N LYS A 159 -23.25 -2.26 -11.17
CA LYS A 159 -23.78 -1.98 -9.82
C LYS A 159 -22.98 -0.87 -9.14
N SER A 160 -23.64 -0.15 -8.24
CA SER A 160 -23.03 0.69 -7.21
C SER A 160 -23.51 0.32 -5.82
N VAL A 161 -22.71 0.59 -4.81
CA VAL A 161 -23.06 0.47 -3.40
C VAL A 161 -22.59 1.73 -2.68
N GLU A 162 -23.54 2.48 -2.15
CA GLU A 162 -23.25 3.67 -1.34
C GLU A 162 -22.70 3.25 0.03
N THR A 163 -21.74 4.01 0.56
CA THR A 163 -21.10 3.75 1.85
C THR A 163 -20.97 5.03 2.67
N ASN A 164 -20.86 4.90 3.98
CA ASN A 164 -20.63 6.05 4.86
C ASN A 164 -19.27 6.69 4.56
N CYS A 165 -19.24 7.99 4.31
CA CYS A 165 -18.05 8.74 3.91
C CYS A 165 -17.41 8.25 2.59
N GLY A 166 -18.18 7.61 1.71
CA GLY A 166 -17.69 7.07 0.44
C GLY A 166 -16.73 5.90 0.60
N SER A 167 -15.86 5.74 -0.38
CA SER A 167 -14.79 4.75 -0.39
C SER A 167 -13.51 5.41 -0.85
N HIS A 168 -12.57 5.64 0.07
CA HIS A 168 -11.24 6.15 -0.27
C HIS A 168 -10.38 5.01 -0.83
N THR A 169 -10.28 3.91 -0.07
CA THR A 169 -9.73 2.64 -0.54
C THR A 169 -10.71 1.52 -0.29
N LEU A 170 -10.49 0.38 -0.94
CA LEU A 170 -11.30 -0.81 -0.75
C LEU A 170 -10.43 -2.07 -0.80
N THR A 171 -10.61 -2.94 0.18
CA THR A 171 -9.82 -4.16 0.30
C THR A 171 -10.69 -5.38 0.06
N GLN A 172 -10.34 -6.19 -0.93
CA GLN A 172 -11.00 -7.47 -1.17
C GLN A 172 -10.64 -8.46 -0.07
N VAL A 173 -11.65 -9.05 0.55
CA VAL A 173 -11.51 -10.09 1.58
C VAL A 173 -12.20 -11.36 1.10
N PRO A 174 -11.45 -12.44 0.80
CA PRO A 174 -12.06 -13.71 0.43
C PRO A 174 -12.95 -14.26 1.53
N GLY A 175 -14.09 -14.84 1.19
CA GLY A 175 -14.94 -15.57 2.11
C GLY A 175 -14.18 -16.73 2.77
N LYS A 176 -14.63 -17.18 3.94
CA LYS A 176 -13.99 -18.26 4.71
C LYS A 176 -14.57 -19.63 4.36
N GLY A 177 -13.72 -20.64 4.24
CA GLY A 177 -14.13 -22.01 3.95
C GLY A 177 -14.93 -22.11 2.64
N LYS A 178 -16.16 -22.67 2.70
CA LYS A 178 -17.02 -22.80 1.51
C LYS A 178 -17.60 -21.46 1.03
N ASP A 179 -17.58 -20.43 1.87
CA ASP A 179 -18.08 -19.10 1.52
C ASP A 179 -17.22 -18.42 0.47
N ARG A 180 -15.92 -18.71 0.40
CA ARG A 180 -14.98 -18.16 -0.62
C ARG A 180 -15.41 -18.43 -2.07
N TRP A 181 -16.23 -19.46 -2.29
CA TRP A 181 -16.77 -19.78 -3.64
C TRP A 181 -18.10 -19.13 -3.93
N LYS A 182 -18.65 -18.41 -2.94
CA LYS A 182 -19.97 -17.79 -3.03
C LYS A 182 -19.91 -16.27 -2.94
N ASN A 183 -19.04 -15.76 -2.10
CA ASN A 183 -18.98 -14.35 -1.76
C ASN A 183 -17.53 -13.86 -1.67
N VAL A 184 -17.34 -12.63 -2.06
CA VAL A 184 -16.20 -11.81 -1.68
C VAL A 184 -16.71 -10.64 -0.85
N TYR A 185 -15.92 -10.19 0.13
CA TYR A 185 -16.23 -9.03 0.93
C TYR A 185 -15.31 -7.88 0.53
N LEU A 186 -15.79 -6.66 0.61
CA LEU A 186 -14.98 -5.47 0.44
C LEU A 186 -15.00 -4.70 1.78
N TYR A 187 -13.83 -4.55 2.37
CA TYR A 187 -13.62 -3.64 3.50
C TYR A 187 -13.38 -2.26 2.92
N VAL A 188 -14.31 -1.37 3.18
CA VAL A 188 -14.28 -0.01 2.66
C VAL A 188 -13.70 0.91 3.72
N SER A 189 -12.58 1.51 3.39
CA SER A 189 -11.91 2.53 4.18
C SER A 189 -12.34 3.92 3.72
N SER A 190 -12.59 4.79 4.67
CA SER A 190 -12.98 6.18 4.44
C SER A 190 -12.72 7.04 5.67
N TYR A 191 -12.58 8.35 5.47
CA TYR A 191 -12.22 9.29 6.52
C TYR A 191 -12.76 10.71 6.20
N ASN A 192 -12.30 11.72 6.93
CA ASN A 192 -12.75 13.11 6.79
C ASN A 192 -14.22 13.36 7.14
N PRO A 193 -14.72 12.83 8.28
CA PRO A 193 -16.07 13.12 8.70
C PRO A 193 -16.27 14.63 8.95
N ASN A 194 -17.45 15.12 8.61
CA ASN A 194 -17.82 16.51 8.85
C ASN A 194 -19.27 16.61 9.33
N ALA A 195 -19.52 17.41 10.37
CA ALA A 195 -20.85 17.57 10.95
C ALA A 195 -21.89 18.14 9.96
N THR A 196 -21.45 18.73 8.84
CA THR A 196 -22.34 19.22 7.77
C THR A 196 -22.62 18.19 6.69
N PHE A 197 -21.99 17.00 6.73
CA PHE A 197 -22.17 15.94 5.72
C PHE A 197 -23.15 14.89 6.23
N PRO A 198 -24.38 14.80 5.70
CA PRO A 198 -25.40 13.89 6.21
C PRO A 198 -24.97 12.42 6.28
N ASP A 199 -24.15 11.97 5.33
CA ASP A 199 -23.70 10.58 5.19
C ASP A 199 -22.26 10.35 5.68
N CYS A 200 -21.62 11.38 6.26
CA CYS A 200 -20.26 11.31 6.78
C CYS A 200 -20.11 12.11 8.08
N GLN A 201 -20.83 11.70 9.12
CA GLN A 201 -20.85 12.37 10.42
C GLN A 201 -19.71 11.90 11.34
N PRO A 202 -19.11 12.82 12.14
CA PRO A 202 -18.28 12.41 13.26
C PRO A 202 -19.08 11.57 14.29
N PRO A 203 -18.45 10.59 14.95
CA PRO A 203 -17.02 10.34 15.02
C PRO A 203 -16.46 9.40 13.92
N HIS A 204 -17.15 9.01 12.91
CA HIS A 204 -16.78 8.06 11.85
C HIS A 204 -15.67 7.05 12.29
N ASP A 205 -15.97 6.31 13.33
CA ASP A 205 -15.12 5.35 14.04
C ASP A 205 -15.28 3.91 13.52
N LYS A 206 -15.76 3.76 12.28
CA LYS A 206 -16.25 2.52 11.67
C LYS A 206 -15.71 2.35 10.25
N ILE A 207 -15.84 1.13 9.73
CA ILE A 207 -15.68 0.81 8.32
C ILE A 207 -17.01 0.27 7.76
N SER A 208 -17.20 0.33 6.45
CA SER A 208 -18.31 -0.34 5.78
C SER A 208 -17.83 -1.66 5.19
N ILE A 209 -18.63 -2.73 5.35
CA ILE A 209 -18.33 -4.03 4.77
C ILE A 209 -19.41 -4.36 3.74
N ILE A 210 -18.99 -4.45 2.48
CA ILE A 210 -19.86 -4.85 1.37
C ILE A 210 -19.66 -6.34 1.14
N LYS A 211 -20.77 -7.08 1.05
CA LYS A 211 -20.79 -8.47 0.60
C LYS A 211 -21.20 -8.52 -0.85
N VAL A 212 -20.38 -9.16 -1.68
CA VAL A 212 -20.64 -9.33 -3.11
C VAL A 212 -20.87 -10.82 -3.39
N PRO A 213 -22.11 -11.25 -3.68
CA PRO A 213 -22.39 -12.61 -4.13
C PRO A 213 -21.81 -12.84 -5.53
N LEU A 214 -20.89 -13.79 -5.70
CA LEU A 214 -20.16 -13.98 -6.95
C LEU A 214 -21.05 -14.44 -8.13
N ARG A 215 -22.19 -15.08 -7.85
CA ARG A 215 -23.15 -15.49 -8.90
C ARG A 215 -24.14 -14.40 -9.29
N THR A 216 -24.39 -13.47 -8.41
CA THR A 216 -25.33 -12.35 -8.60
C THR A 216 -24.69 -11.06 -8.05
N PRO A 217 -23.60 -10.55 -8.67
CA PRO A 217 -22.87 -9.38 -8.12
C PRO A 217 -23.72 -8.11 -8.06
N THR A 218 -24.84 -8.06 -8.79
CA THR A 218 -25.84 -6.98 -8.67
C THR A 218 -26.58 -6.96 -7.34
N ASP A 219 -26.51 -8.04 -6.54
CA ASP A 219 -27.06 -8.12 -5.19
C ASP A 219 -26.08 -7.63 -4.12
N ALA A 220 -24.92 -7.06 -4.54
CA ALA A 220 -23.95 -6.49 -3.63
C ALA A 220 -24.58 -5.41 -2.75
N ALA A 221 -24.30 -5.47 -1.44
CA ALA A 221 -24.83 -4.54 -0.46
C ALA A 221 -23.91 -4.44 0.77
N VAL A 222 -24.00 -3.32 1.50
CA VAL A 222 -23.41 -3.20 2.84
C VAL A 222 -24.13 -4.19 3.77
N VAL A 223 -23.35 -5.09 4.39
CA VAL A 223 -23.89 -6.09 5.34
C VAL A 223 -23.59 -5.75 6.79
N SER A 224 -22.54 -4.96 7.03
CA SER A 224 -22.22 -4.47 8.38
C SER A 224 -21.39 -3.19 8.34
N THR A 225 -21.42 -2.46 9.46
CA THR A 225 -20.62 -1.26 9.71
C THR A 225 -20.01 -1.32 11.11
N PRO A 226 -19.05 -2.23 11.33
CA PRO A 226 -18.47 -2.43 12.66
C PRO A 226 -17.76 -1.17 13.14
N VAL A 227 -18.01 -0.81 14.41
CA VAL A 227 -17.27 0.24 15.11
C VAL A 227 -15.92 -0.34 15.52
N VAL A 228 -14.84 0.24 15.01
CA VAL A 228 -13.46 -0.24 15.24
C VAL A 228 -12.73 0.59 16.29
N PHE A 229 -13.19 1.81 16.58
CA PHE A 229 -12.63 2.69 17.59
C PHE A 229 -13.69 3.19 18.59
N PRO A 230 -14.27 2.31 19.44
CA PRO A 230 -15.32 2.71 20.37
C PRO A 230 -14.85 3.71 21.46
N ASP A 231 -13.54 3.87 21.62
CA ASP A 231 -12.90 4.84 22.51
C ASP A 231 -12.46 6.13 21.79
N GLY A 232 -12.78 6.27 20.50
CA GLY A 232 -12.43 7.43 19.68
C GLY A 232 -11.03 7.38 19.06
N GLY A 233 -10.22 6.34 19.35
CA GLY A 233 -8.87 6.22 18.83
C GLY A 233 -7.92 7.29 19.37
N ASN A 234 -6.94 7.72 18.58
CA ASN A 234 -5.97 8.75 18.93
C ASN A 234 -6.45 10.13 18.44
N GLU A 235 -6.73 11.03 19.37
CA GLU A 235 -7.31 12.34 19.04
C GLU A 235 -6.28 13.31 18.44
N THR A 236 -5.04 13.28 18.92
CA THR A 236 -4.01 14.23 18.50
C THR A 236 -2.60 13.67 18.67
N GLN A 237 -1.77 13.83 17.63
CA GLN A 237 -0.31 13.72 17.74
C GLN A 237 0.34 15.01 17.25
N PRO A 238 1.51 15.41 17.75
CA PRO A 238 2.25 16.55 17.22
C PRO A 238 2.56 16.37 15.74
N GLY A 239 2.01 17.22 14.89
CA GLY A 239 2.15 17.15 13.44
C GLY A 239 1.16 16.21 12.76
N LEU A 240 0.21 15.63 13.50
CA LEU A 240 -0.88 14.86 12.93
C LEU A 240 -1.78 15.76 12.08
N LEU A 241 -2.05 15.34 10.86
CA LEU A 241 -3.00 16.06 9.99
C LEU A 241 -4.44 15.76 10.40
N LEU A 242 -4.70 14.53 10.83
CA LEU A 242 -6.04 14.04 11.11
C LEU A 242 -6.03 13.11 12.34
N PRO A 243 -7.05 13.19 13.22
CA PRO A 243 -7.27 12.21 14.28
C PRO A 243 -7.67 10.86 13.68
N THR A 244 -7.63 9.81 14.49
CA THR A 244 -8.16 8.50 14.11
C THR A 244 -9.64 8.63 13.73
N SER A 245 -9.95 8.19 12.50
CA SER A 245 -11.33 8.05 12.02
C SER A 245 -11.34 6.98 10.95
N GLY A 246 -12.23 6.00 10.97
CA GLY A 246 -12.18 4.89 10.01
C GLY A 246 -10.74 4.41 9.79
N CYS A 247 -10.40 3.98 8.60
CA CYS A 247 -9.01 3.73 8.19
C CYS A 247 -8.76 4.37 6.83
N HIS A 248 -7.50 4.67 6.51
CA HIS A 248 -7.08 5.04 5.16
C HIS A 248 -6.95 3.77 4.32
N ASP A 249 -6.09 2.83 4.73
CA ASP A 249 -5.95 1.52 4.11
C ASP A 249 -6.07 0.39 5.14
N ILE A 250 -6.61 -0.74 4.68
CA ILE A 250 -6.62 -2.00 5.41
C ILE A 250 -6.00 -3.06 4.51
N THR A 251 -4.92 -3.69 4.95
CA THR A 251 -4.34 -4.84 4.26
C THR A 251 -4.73 -6.13 4.98
N VAL A 252 -5.35 -7.06 4.26
CA VAL A 252 -5.79 -8.33 4.82
C VAL A 252 -4.83 -9.47 4.48
N TYR A 253 -4.65 -10.38 5.43
CA TYR A 253 -3.99 -11.66 5.25
C TYR A 253 -4.99 -12.76 5.61
N ALA A 254 -5.91 -13.03 4.66
CA ALA A 254 -7.11 -13.83 4.89
C ALA A 254 -6.81 -15.27 5.37
N GLU A 255 -5.70 -15.87 4.90
CA GLU A 255 -5.25 -17.21 5.31
C GLU A 255 -4.86 -17.29 6.79
N LYS A 256 -4.53 -16.16 7.39
CA LYS A 256 -4.14 -16.03 8.82
C LYS A 256 -5.24 -15.42 9.68
N ASP A 257 -6.40 -15.13 9.10
CA ASP A 257 -7.48 -14.38 9.74
C ASP A 257 -7.00 -13.05 10.36
N LEU A 258 -6.03 -12.39 9.72
CA LEU A 258 -5.44 -11.12 10.17
C LEU A 258 -5.69 -10.01 9.16
N ALA A 259 -5.80 -8.78 9.66
CA ALA A 259 -5.63 -7.59 8.86
C ALA A 259 -4.82 -6.54 9.63
N ALA A 260 -4.18 -5.64 8.89
CA ALA A 260 -3.50 -4.47 9.42
C ALA A 260 -4.15 -3.22 8.83
N GLY A 261 -4.64 -2.33 9.68
CA GLY A 261 -5.23 -1.06 9.30
C GLY A 261 -4.29 0.09 9.62
N ALA A 262 -4.11 0.99 8.67
CA ALA A 262 -3.50 2.28 8.87
C ALA A 262 -4.62 3.32 8.96
N CYS A 263 -4.92 3.76 10.19
CA CYS A 263 -6.20 4.43 10.48
C CYS A 263 -5.97 5.87 10.94
N MET A 264 -5.29 6.66 10.12
CA MET A 264 -4.99 8.08 10.31
C MET A 264 -4.09 8.33 11.52
N GLY A 265 -4.58 8.16 12.75
CA GLY A 265 -3.85 8.35 14.01
C GLY A 265 -3.28 7.07 14.61
N ASP A 266 -3.69 5.91 14.15
CA ASP A 266 -3.34 4.59 14.72
C ASP A 266 -2.95 3.57 13.65
N GLY A 267 -1.95 2.73 13.97
CA GLY A 267 -1.72 1.46 13.29
C GLY A 267 -2.39 0.32 14.06
N VAL A 268 -3.15 -0.54 13.38
CA VAL A 268 -4.04 -1.51 14.00
C VAL A 268 -3.83 -2.91 13.46
N LEU A 269 -3.88 -3.94 14.33
CA LEU A 269 -4.09 -5.33 13.91
C LEU A 269 -5.53 -5.74 14.22
N PHE A 270 -6.20 -6.33 13.24
CA PHE A 270 -7.53 -6.90 13.36
C PHE A 270 -7.49 -8.44 13.35
N ASP A 271 -8.42 -9.04 14.07
CA ASP A 271 -8.90 -10.39 13.84
C ASP A 271 -10.07 -10.29 12.85
N ILE A 272 -9.93 -10.95 11.71
CA ILE A 272 -10.95 -11.02 10.66
C ILE A 272 -11.50 -12.42 10.49
N SER A 273 -11.44 -13.25 11.51
CA SER A 273 -11.99 -14.63 11.49
C SER A 273 -13.49 -14.65 11.17
N ASP A 274 -14.23 -13.62 11.59
CA ASP A 274 -15.54 -13.26 11.08
C ASP A 274 -15.37 -12.10 10.09
N ARG A 275 -15.65 -12.34 8.79
CA ARG A 275 -15.47 -11.35 7.72
C ARG A 275 -16.44 -10.16 7.83
N GLU A 276 -17.56 -10.35 8.49
CA GLU A 276 -18.57 -9.30 8.69
C GLU A 276 -18.37 -8.50 9.98
N ASN A 277 -17.53 -9.03 10.92
CA ASN A 277 -17.30 -8.41 12.23
C ASN A 277 -15.82 -8.45 12.62
N PRO A 278 -14.93 -7.70 11.94
CA PRO A 278 -13.53 -7.59 12.34
C PRO A 278 -13.39 -6.98 13.73
N VAL A 279 -12.43 -7.48 14.51
CA VAL A 279 -12.18 -7.06 15.89
C VAL A 279 -10.75 -6.54 16.04
N VAL A 280 -10.56 -5.38 16.64
CA VAL A 280 -9.25 -4.83 16.97
C VAL A 280 -8.56 -5.71 18.02
N LYS A 281 -7.39 -6.28 17.69
CA LYS A 281 -6.55 -7.06 18.61
C LYS A 281 -5.56 -6.20 19.36
N THR A 282 -4.92 -5.28 18.66
CA THR A 282 -3.94 -4.34 19.22
C THR A 282 -3.81 -3.16 18.29
N ARG A 283 -3.40 -2.04 18.87
CA ARG A 283 -3.07 -0.82 18.13
C ARG A 283 -1.80 -0.18 18.67
N VAL A 284 -1.17 0.63 17.85
CA VAL A 284 0.02 1.41 18.19
C VAL A 284 -0.13 2.83 17.64
N THR A 285 0.51 3.76 18.33
CA THR A 285 0.71 5.14 17.89
C THR A 285 2.21 5.38 17.73
N ASP A 286 2.59 6.40 16.99
CA ASP A 286 3.97 6.79 16.77
C ASP A 286 4.09 8.34 16.76
N PRO A 287 4.95 8.94 17.59
CA PRO A 287 5.05 10.40 17.68
C PRO A 287 5.68 11.05 16.44
N ASN A 288 6.29 10.28 15.54
CA ASN A 288 6.84 10.77 14.28
C ASN A 288 5.81 10.71 13.13
N PHE A 289 4.80 9.83 13.23
CA PHE A 289 3.80 9.67 12.20
C PHE A 289 2.77 10.79 12.25
N ALA A 290 2.56 11.42 11.11
CA ALA A 290 1.51 12.43 10.91
C ALA A 290 0.24 11.82 10.33
N PHE A 291 0.38 10.73 9.55
CA PHE A 291 -0.72 10.16 8.80
C PHE A 291 -0.47 8.65 8.53
N TRP A 292 -1.04 7.79 9.36
CA TRP A 292 -1.02 6.34 9.13
C TRP A 292 -1.82 6.01 7.88
N HIS A 293 -1.11 5.62 6.81
CA HIS A 293 -1.65 5.56 5.45
C HIS A 293 -1.89 4.13 4.98
N SER A 294 -0.86 3.29 4.89
CA SER A 294 -0.98 1.91 4.40
C SER A 294 -0.22 0.92 5.28
N ALA A 295 -0.45 -0.37 5.06
CA ALA A 295 0.22 -1.46 5.76
C ALA A 295 0.61 -2.59 4.80
N THR A 296 1.73 -3.27 5.07
CA THR A 296 2.16 -4.44 4.30
C THR A 296 2.74 -5.48 5.27
N PHE A 297 2.16 -6.69 5.29
CA PHE A 297 2.75 -7.82 6.04
C PHE A 297 3.95 -8.40 5.30
N ASN A 298 4.88 -9.03 6.02
CA ASN A 298 5.79 -9.98 5.37
C ASN A 298 5.06 -11.30 5.05
N ASN A 299 5.68 -12.17 4.23
CA ASN A 299 5.03 -13.40 3.78
C ASN A 299 4.61 -14.33 4.92
N GLU A 300 5.36 -14.36 6.01
CA GLU A 300 5.05 -15.19 7.18
C GLU A 300 3.96 -14.58 8.07
N GLY A 301 3.60 -13.32 7.87
CA GLY A 301 2.67 -12.56 8.73
C GLY A 301 3.21 -12.37 10.15
N THR A 302 4.53 -12.27 10.26
CA THR A 302 5.25 -12.05 11.53
C THR A 302 5.81 -10.65 11.66
N LYS A 303 5.70 -9.87 10.60
CA LYS A 303 6.07 -8.45 10.53
C LYS A 303 4.99 -7.67 9.80
N VAL A 304 4.92 -6.40 10.09
CA VAL A 304 4.13 -5.43 9.34
C VAL A 304 4.89 -4.12 9.21
N ILE A 305 4.85 -3.53 8.03
CA ILE A 305 5.30 -2.17 7.77
C ILE A 305 4.06 -1.30 7.71
N PHE A 306 4.07 -0.17 8.42
CA PHE A 306 3.11 0.91 8.24
C PHE A 306 3.80 2.11 7.61
N THR A 307 3.09 2.86 6.79
CA THR A 307 3.59 4.04 6.10
C THR A 307 3.05 5.31 6.72
N ASP A 308 3.89 6.36 6.80
CA ASP A 308 3.50 7.73 7.16
C ASP A 308 3.40 8.58 5.90
N GLU A 309 2.20 8.95 5.51
CA GLU A 309 1.98 9.85 4.38
C GLU A 309 1.97 11.32 4.85
N LEU A 310 3.06 11.76 5.43
CA LEU A 310 3.22 13.14 5.91
C LEU A 310 2.90 14.16 4.80
N GLY A 311 1.88 14.99 5.01
CA GLY A 311 1.45 16.00 4.05
C GLY A 311 0.45 15.49 3.01
N GLY A 312 -0.06 14.24 3.15
CA GLY A 312 -1.11 13.66 2.30
C GLY A 312 -0.68 13.58 0.83
N GLY A 313 0.55 13.16 0.57
CA GLY A 313 1.09 12.97 -0.79
C GLY A 313 1.32 14.25 -1.60
N VAL A 314 0.90 15.41 -1.12
CA VAL A 314 1.05 16.70 -1.82
C VAL A 314 1.99 17.69 -1.13
N GLY A 315 2.37 17.41 0.11
CA GLY A 315 3.28 18.24 0.90
C GLY A 315 4.72 18.09 0.44
N PHE A 316 5.45 19.18 0.24
CA PHE A 316 6.87 19.18 -0.14
C PHE A 316 7.77 18.80 1.03
N THR A 317 7.99 17.51 1.22
CA THR A 317 8.62 16.91 2.39
C THR A 317 9.94 16.21 2.08
N CYS A 318 10.49 16.34 0.86
CA CYS A 318 11.72 15.70 0.42
C CYS A 318 13.00 16.44 0.84
N ASN A 319 13.04 16.98 2.03
CA ASN A 319 14.18 17.75 2.50
C ASN A 319 14.75 17.18 3.81
N GLU A 320 16.01 17.54 4.10
CA GLU A 320 16.72 17.09 5.30
C GLU A 320 16.04 17.53 6.61
N ALA A 321 15.37 18.69 6.60
CA ALA A 321 14.70 19.21 7.79
C ALA A 321 13.51 18.36 8.24
N THR A 322 12.88 17.61 7.34
CA THR A 322 11.83 16.64 7.67
C THR A 322 12.37 15.49 8.51
N GLY A 323 13.63 15.14 8.30
CA GLY A 323 14.32 14.09 9.04
C GLY A 323 13.98 12.66 8.55
N PRO A 324 14.68 11.65 9.11
CA PRO A 324 14.62 10.25 8.61
C PRO A 324 13.43 9.45 9.14
N ASN A 325 12.70 9.94 10.13
CA ASN A 325 11.65 9.18 10.82
C ASN A 325 10.24 9.68 10.49
N ARG A 326 10.11 10.69 9.62
CA ARG A 326 8.84 11.29 9.22
C ARG A 326 8.63 11.15 7.72
N GLY A 327 7.40 10.90 7.30
CA GLY A 327 7.11 10.50 5.94
C GLY A 327 7.85 9.20 5.57
N ALA A 328 7.93 8.27 6.50
CA ALA A 328 8.76 7.08 6.48
C ALA A 328 7.92 5.82 6.74
N ASP A 329 8.52 4.67 6.54
CA ASP A 329 7.99 3.40 7.02
C ASP A 329 8.32 3.21 8.49
N ALA A 330 7.40 2.63 9.27
CA ALA A 330 7.68 2.05 10.57
C ALA A 330 7.53 0.53 10.51
N ILE A 331 8.59 -0.19 10.84
CA ILE A 331 8.64 -1.65 10.79
C ILE A 331 8.38 -2.22 12.18
N TYR A 332 7.40 -3.11 12.27
CA TYR A 332 7.01 -3.80 13.50
C TYR A 332 7.14 -5.30 13.33
N ASP A 333 7.71 -5.98 14.34
CA ASP A 333 7.55 -7.43 14.50
C ASP A 333 6.19 -7.71 15.18
N ILE A 334 5.51 -8.76 14.73
CA ILE A 334 4.29 -9.27 15.38
C ILE A 334 4.68 -10.40 16.33
N ARG A 335 4.61 -10.14 17.64
CA ARG A 335 4.98 -11.10 18.69
C ARG A 335 3.83 -11.32 19.66
N HIS A 336 3.34 -12.57 19.74
CA HIS A 336 2.19 -12.90 20.60
C HIS A 336 0.98 -12.00 20.38
N GLY A 337 0.69 -11.64 19.10
CA GLY A 337 -0.42 -10.77 18.73
C GLY A 337 -0.21 -9.28 19.05
N ARG A 338 1.01 -8.87 19.41
CA ARG A 338 1.37 -7.47 19.69
C ARG A 338 2.33 -6.94 18.65
N LEU A 339 2.23 -5.66 18.36
CA LEU A 339 3.14 -4.91 17.50
C LEU A 339 4.35 -4.44 18.32
N VAL A 340 5.56 -4.82 17.90
CA VAL A 340 6.83 -4.45 18.54
C VAL A 340 7.67 -3.67 17.54
N PHE A 341 7.78 -2.36 17.74
CA PHE A 341 8.57 -1.46 16.90
C PHE A 341 10.02 -1.91 16.77
N LYS A 342 10.58 -1.80 15.57
CA LYS A 342 11.95 -2.19 15.25
C LYS A 342 12.78 -1.06 14.69
N SER A 343 12.33 -0.40 13.64
CA SER A 343 13.08 0.67 12.97
C SER A 343 12.17 1.48 12.07
N TYR A 344 12.68 2.62 11.61
CA TYR A 344 12.16 3.33 10.45
C TYR A 344 12.97 3.01 9.21
N TYR A 345 12.31 3.12 8.06
CA TYR A 345 12.97 3.18 6.77
C TYR A 345 12.44 4.39 5.99
N LYS A 346 13.35 5.15 5.40
CA LYS A 346 13.07 6.22 4.44
C LYS A 346 14.08 6.12 3.31
N ILE A 347 13.68 6.50 2.11
CA ILE A 347 14.62 6.55 0.98
C ILE A 347 15.84 7.41 1.36
N PRO A 348 17.08 6.95 1.07
CA PRO A 348 18.30 7.64 1.52
C PRO A 348 18.65 8.87 0.65
N ARG A 349 17.77 9.26 -0.28
CA ARG A 349 17.95 10.37 -1.20
C ARG A 349 17.11 11.55 -0.78
N TYR A 350 17.75 12.70 -0.56
CA TYR A 350 17.03 13.96 -0.45
C TYR A 350 16.82 14.53 -1.85
N GLN A 351 15.66 15.14 -2.04
CA GLN A 351 15.25 15.74 -3.31
C GLN A 351 15.06 17.24 -3.14
N GLY A 352 14.53 17.90 -4.15
CA GLY A 352 14.32 19.34 -4.16
C GLY A 352 13.26 19.81 -3.15
N PRO A 353 13.26 21.10 -2.82
CA PRO A 353 12.31 21.66 -1.85
C PRO A 353 10.88 21.75 -2.37
N THR A 354 10.65 21.42 -3.64
CA THR A 354 9.34 21.44 -4.30
C THR A 354 8.82 20.04 -4.62
N GLU A 355 9.42 19.01 -4.04
CA GLU A 355 9.06 17.61 -4.29
C GLU A 355 8.45 16.97 -3.02
N ASN A 356 7.50 16.07 -3.24
CA ASN A 356 6.99 15.16 -2.21
C ASN A 356 7.70 13.80 -2.30
N CYS A 357 8.12 13.24 -1.18
CA CYS A 357 8.72 11.90 -1.11
C CYS A 357 8.42 11.26 0.24
N VAL A 358 7.18 10.87 0.41
CA VAL A 358 6.74 10.15 1.61
C VAL A 358 6.44 8.70 1.26
N ALA A 359 6.48 7.83 2.25
CA ALA A 359 6.14 6.43 2.10
C ALA A 359 4.68 6.26 1.67
N HIS A 360 4.45 5.50 0.61
CA HIS A 360 3.13 5.23 0.05
C HIS A 360 2.91 3.73 -0.13
N ASN A 361 2.11 3.30 -1.11
CA ASN A 361 1.75 1.90 -1.30
C ASN A 361 2.91 1.05 -1.85
N GLY A 362 2.97 -0.20 -1.42
CA GLY A 362 3.98 -1.15 -1.84
C GLY A 362 3.52 -2.59 -1.82
N SER A 363 4.27 -3.48 -2.46
CA SER A 363 4.03 -4.91 -2.49
C SER A 363 5.29 -5.73 -2.21
N LEU A 364 5.10 -6.95 -1.72
CA LEU A 364 6.22 -7.87 -1.54
C LEU A 364 6.77 -8.37 -2.88
N VAL A 365 8.08 -8.55 -2.95
CA VAL A 365 8.75 -9.38 -3.95
C VAL A 365 8.72 -10.82 -3.44
N PRO A 366 8.12 -11.80 -4.15
CA PRO A 366 7.89 -13.14 -3.63
C PRO A 366 9.16 -13.98 -3.59
N VAL A 367 9.99 -13.79 -2.56
CA VAL A 367 11.24 -14.52 -2.32
C VAL A 367 11.15 -15.30 -1.02
N LYS A 368 11.27 -16.61 -1.09
CA LYS A 368 11.26 -17.46 0.11
C LYS A 368 12.45 -17.12 1.04
N GLY A 369 12.13 -16.87 2.31
CA GLY A 369 13.13 -16.61 3.36
C GLY A 369 13.75 -15.21 3.30
N ARG A 370 13.16 -14.30 2.54
CA ARG A 370 13.49 -12.86 2.54
C ARG A 370 12.24 -12.03 2.56
N ASP A 371 12.33 -10.90 3.22
CA ASP A 371 11.30 -9.89 3.26
C ASP A 371 11.78 -8.69 2.41
N ILE A 372 11.29 -8.59 1.19
CA ILE A 372 11.65 -7.53 0.24
C ILE A 372 10.38 -6.83 -0.19
N LEU A 373 10.36 -5.50 -0.04
CA LEU A 373 9.26 -4.63 -0.43
C LEU A 373 9.66 -3.82 -1.66
N VAL A 374 8.77 -3.71 -2.62
CA VAL A 374 8.76 -2.63 -3.64
C VAL A 374 7.75 -1.60 -3.17
N GLN A 375 8.13 -0.33 -3.18
CA GLN A 375 7.28 0.73 -2.64
C GLN A 375 7.40 2.03 -3.43
N ALA A 376 6.27 2.71 -3.56
CA ALA A 376 6.17 4.05 -4.13
C ALA A 376 6.51 5.13 -3.09
N TRP A 377 7.14 6.20 -3.56
CA TRP A 377 7.55 7.35 -2.77
C TRP A 377 7.21 8.66 -3.50
N TYR A 378 6.15 8.69 -4.26
CA TYR A 378 5.76 9.84 -5.09
C TYR A 378 6.92 10.32 -5.98
N GLN A 379 7.36 11.59 -5.87
CA GLN A 379 8.51 12.10 -6.60
C GLN A 379 9.84 11.46 -6.16
N GLY A 380 9.89 10.80 -4.99
CA GLY A 380 10.98 9.90 -4.60
C GLY A 380 11.06 8.62 -5.42
N GLY A 381 10.09 8.39 -6.30
CA GLY A 381 10.05 7.28 -7.24
C GLY A 381 9.70 5.96 -6.61
N VAL A 382 10.44 4.91 -6.96
CA VAL A 382 10.27 3.53 -6.47
C VAL A 382 11.51 3.12 -5.70
N SER A 383 11.32 2.58 -4.51
CA SER A 383 12.37 1.94 -3.72
C SER A 383 12.13 0.44 -3.62
N VAL A 384 13.19 -0.35 -3.72
CA VAL A 384 13.18 -1.78 -3.39
C VAL A 384 14.02 -1.97 -2.14
N VAL A 385 13.38 -2.39 -1.05
CA VAL A 385 14.00 -2.47 0.27
C VAL A 385 13.99 -3.90 0.80
N ASP A 386 15.15 -4.41 1.23
CA ASP A 386 15.30 -5.65 1.98
C ASP A 386 15.14 -5.34 3.48
N PHE A 387 14.06 -5.78 4.10
CA PHE A 387 13.75 -5.66 5.53
C PHE A 387 13.73 -7.01 6.25
N THR A 388 14.43 -8.00 5.70
CA THR A 388 14.61 -9.32 6.32
C THR A 388 15.13 -9.20 7.74
N ASP A 389 16.07 -8.27 7.98
CA ASP A 389 16.39 -7.76 9.31
C ASP A 389 15.53 -6.51 9.58
N SER A 390 14.45 -6.67 10.34
CA SER A 390 13.54 -5.57 10.66
C SER A 390 14.16 -4.40 11.43
N ALA A 391 15.36 -4.58 12.02
CA ALA A 391 16.08 -3.53 12.69
C ALA A 391 17.03 -2.74 11.76
N ASN A 392 17.38 -3.30 10.60
CA ASN A 392 18.36 -2.74 9.66
C ASN A 392 17.89 -2.88 8.20
N PRO A 393 16.75 -2.27 7.81
CA PRO A 393 16.28 -2.30 6.43
C PRO A 393 17.29 -1.64 5.49
N LYS A 394 17.38 -2.12 4.25
CA LYS A 394 18.36 -1.62 3.27
C LYS A 394 17.74 -1.48 1.89
N GLU A 395 17.88 -0.31 1.29
CA GLU A 395 17.58 -0.15 -0.13
C GLU A 395 18.51 -1.00 -0.96
N ILE A 396 17.94 -1.72 -1.92
CA ILE A 396 18.68 -2.62 -2.81
C ILE A 396 18.53 -2.27 -4.29
N GLY A 397 17.71 -1.30 -4.58
CA GLY A 397 17.50 -0.75 -5.91
C GLY A 397 16.47 0.36 -5.88
N PHE A 398 16.56 1.27 -6.84
CA PHE A 398 15.59 2.36 -6.99
C PHE A 398 15.39 2.76 -8.46
N PHE A 399 14.22 3.31 -8.72
CA PHE A 399 13.87 4.08 -9.91
C PHE A 399 13.35 5.43 -9.42
N GLU A 400 13.79 6.52 -10.03
CA GLU A 400 13.38 7.87 -9.70
C GLU A 400 13.20 8.66 -10.97
N ARG A 401 12.23 9.56 -10.95
CA ARG A 401 12.03 10.58 -11.98
C ARG A 401 12.19 11.93 -11.28
N GLY A 402 12.95 12.83 -11.87
CA GLY A 402 13.15 14.17 -11.29
C GLY A 402 11.84 14.94 -11.12
N PRO A 403 11.91 16.15 -10.57
CA PRO A 403 10.73 16.97 -10.28
C PRO A 403 9.74 17.01 -11.42
N ASP A 404 8.45 17.11 -11.09
CA ASP A 404 7.43 17.29 -12.11
C ASP A 404 7.69 18.58 -12.90
N PRO A 405 7.71 18.55 -14.25
CA PRO A 405 7.98 19.72 -15.07
C PRO A 405 7.01 20.89 -14.84
N SER A 406 5.81 20.64 -14.33
CA SER A 406 4.86 21.69 -13.97
C SER A 406 5.19 22.39 -12.64
N GLY A 407 6.13 21.84 -11.86
CA GLY A 407 6.49 22.32 -10.53
C GLY A 407 5.47 22.01 -9.43
N GLY A 408 4.51 21.14 -9.72
CA GLY A 408 3.49 20.66 -8.77
C GLY A 408 3.82 19.31 -8.13
N SER A 409 2.87 18.78 -7.37
CA SER A 409 2.91 17.42 -6.86
C SER A 409 2.85 16.40 -8.00
N GLY A 410 3.53 15.28 -7.86
CA GLY A 410 3.61 14.26 -8.89
C GLY A 410 4.27 12.99 -8.38
N GLY A 411 4.78 12.20 -9.33
CA GLY A 411 5.54 11.00 -9.07
C GLY A 411 4.69 9.74 -9.00
N ILE A 412 5.28 8.68 -8.47
CA ILE A 412 4.69 7.34 -8.47
C ILE A 412 3.70 7.19 -7.31
N TRP A 413 2.42 7.01 -7.64
CA TRP A 413 1.36 6.71 -6.65
C TRP A 413 1.48 5.31 -6.09
N SER A 414 1.52 4.29 -6.96
CA SER A 414 1.63 2.88 -6.60
C SER A 414 2.78 2.21 -7.34
N ALA A 415 3.51 1.33 -6.67
CA ALA A 415 4.59 0.56 -7.27
C ALA A 415 4.56 -0.88 -6.75
N TYR A 416 4.32 -1.84 -7.66
CA TYR A 416 4.08 -3.23 -7.30
C TYR A 416 4.89 -4.21 -8.14
N TYR A 417 5.41 -5.26 -7.49
CA TYR A 417 6.05 -6.36 -8.18
C TYR A 417 5.01 -7.38 -8.65
N TYR A 418 5.00 -7.64 -9.95
CA TYR A 418 4.16 -8.66 -10.54
C TYR A 418 4.93 -9.42 -11.64
N ASN A 419 5.02 -10.76 -11.51
CA ASN A 419 5.57 -11.68 -12.51
C ASN A 419 6.90 -11.24 -13.16
N GLY A 420 7.87 -10.80 -12.33
CA GLY A 420 9.23 -10.48 -12.79
C GLY A 420 9.49 -9.01 -13.11
N TYR A 421 8.48 -8.17 -13.01
CA TYR A 421 8.58 -6.72 -13.24
C TYR A 421 7.99 -5.92 -12.08
N ILE A 422 8.36 -4.66 -12.03
CA ILE A 422 7.75 -3.65 -11.15
C ILE A 422 6.95 -2.73 -12.05
N TYR A 423 5.72 -2.51 -11.68
CA TYR A 423 4.80 -1.61 -12.38
C TYR A 423 4.48 -0.42 -11.48
N GLY A 424 4.64 0.78 -12.02
CA GLY A 424 4.38 2.03 -11.31
C GLY A 424 3.31 2.85 -12.02
N SER A 425 2.32 3.33 -11.28
CA SER A 425 1.38 4.33 -11.78
C SER A 425 1.88 5.71 -11.38
N ASP A 426 2.24 6.52 -12.37
CA ASP A 426 2.70 7.88 -12.15
C ASP A 426 1.53 8.86 -12.35
N PHE A 427 1.43 9.85 -11.47
CA PHE A 427 0.41 10.91 -11.54
C PHE A 427 0.24 11.48 -12.94
N ASN A 428 1.35 11.85 -13.56
CA ASN A 428 1.37 12.66 -14.76
C ASN A 428 1.96 11.93 -15.97
N PHE A 429 2.94 11.04 -15.75
CA PHE A 429 3.67 10.38 -16.84
C PHE A 429 3.03 9.05 -17.31
N GLY A 430 2.06 8.50 -16.59
CA GLY A 430 1.32 7.31 -17.02
C GLY A 430 1.75 6.04 -16.28
N PHE A 431 2.03 4.96 -17.01
CA PHE A 431 2.29 3.64 -16.47
C PHE A 431 3.72 3.21 -16.78
N ASP A 432 4.55 3.14 -15.75
CA ASP A 432 5.96 2.78 -15.84
C ASP A 432 6.17 1.30 -15.61
N ILE A 433 7.03 0.69 -16.41
CA ILE A 433 7.47 -0.70 -16.27
C ILE A 433 8.97 -0.69 -15.96
N VAL A 434 9.34 -1.27 -14.83
CA VAL A 434 10.70 -1.27 -14.30
C VAL A 434 11.13 -2.71 -14.01
N LYS A 435 12.40 -3.01 -14.14
CA LYS A 435 12.96 -4.33 -13.86
C LYS A 435 14.17 -4.23 -12.95
N ILE A 436 14.15 -4.97 -11.85
CA ILE A 436 15.31 -5.15 -10.98
C ILE A 436 16.07 -6.44 -11.33
N SER A 437 17.41 -6.38 -11.26
CA SER A 437 18.32 -7.51 -11.44
C SER A 437 19.25 -7.60 -10.23
N ASP A 438 18.83 -8.34 -9.21
CA ASP A 438 19.57 -8.52 -7.96
C ASP A 438 19.43 -9.97 -7.48
N ARG A 439 20.53 -10.54 -6.98
CA ARG A 439 20.53 -11.94 -6.49
C ARG A 439 19.50 -12.20 -5.40
N ARG A 440 19.10 -11.17 -4.66
CA ARG A 440 18.09 -11.26 -3.60
C ARG A 440 16.69 -11.37 -4.17
N THR A 441 16.41 -10.76 -5.32
CA THR A 441 15.09 -10.75 -5.98
C THR A 441 14.97 -11.78 -7.11
N ASP A 442 16.08 -12.29 -7.67
CA ASP A 442 16.06 -13.24 -8.79
C ASP A 442 15.18 -14.50 -8.54
N PRO A 443 15.11 -15.08 -7.32
CA PRO A 443 14.22 -16.22 -7.08
C PRO A 443 12.73 -15.94 -7.34
N ALA A 444 12.30 -14.71 -7.17
CA ALA A 444 10.91 -14.30 -7.41
C ALA A 444 10.45 -14.49 -8.85
N ARG A 445 11.38 -14.51 -9.82
CA ARG A 445 11.06 -14.77 -11.25
C ARG A 445 10.49 -16.17 -11.51
N LYS A 446 10.63 -17.09 -10.54
CA LYS A 446 10.07 -18.45 -10.62
C LYS A 446 8.71 -18.56 -9.93
N VAL A 447 8.25 -17.50 -9.29
CA VAL A 447 6.94 -17.42 -8.66
C VAL A 447 6.01 -16.73 -9.64
N HIS A 448 4.95 -17.42 -10.02
CA HIS A 448 3.88 -16.85 -10.85
C HIS A 448 2.70 -16.50 -9.95
N LEU A 449 2.20 -15.31 -10.11
CA LEU A 449 1.01 -14.81 -9.44
C LEU A 449 -0.09 -14.71 -10.48
N ASP A 450 -1.21 -15.42 -10.28
CA ASP A 450 -2.37 -15.33 -11.17
C ASP A 450 -3.14 -14.02 -10.96
N GLN A 451 -3.09 -13.49 -9.73
CA GLN A 451 -3.74 -12.25 -9.33
C GLN A 451 -2.91 -11.54 -8.27
N LEU A 452 -2.94 -10.22 -8.29
CA LEU A 452 -2.41 -9.38 -7.21
C LEU A 452 -3.35 -8.19 -7.00
N ASN A 453 -4.01 -8.18 -5.84
CA ASN A 453 -4.59 -7.00 -5.21
C ASN A 453 -3.74 -6.74 -3.98
N VAL A 454 -3.07 -5.61 -3.91
CA VAL A 454 -1.97 -5.41 -2.96
C VAL A 454 -2.44 -5.45 -1.51
N GLN A 455 -3.61 -4.91 -1.22
CA GLN A 455 -4.22 -4.94 0.10
C GLN A 455 -4.79 -6.34 0.47
N THR A 456 -4.79 -7.30 -0.48
CA THR A 456 -5.23 -8.69 -0.23
C THR A 456 -4.02 -9.61 -0.32
N GLN A 457 -3.27 -9.74 0.77
CA GLN A 457 -2.09 -10.58 0.78
C GLN A 457 -2.44 -12.06 0.83
N ALA A 458 -1.73 -12.84 0.02
CA ALA A 458 -1.70 -14.29 0.04
C ALA A 458 -0.27 -14.78 0.27
N SER A 459 -0.11 -15.95 0.88
CA SER A 459 1.20 -16.57 1.07
C SER A 459 1.75 -17.11 -0.25
N TYR A 460 3.05 -16.97 -0.45
CA TYR A 460 3.76 -17.61 -1.55
C TYR A 460 4.79 -18.62 -1.02
N GLY A 461 4.95 -19.75 -1.71
CA GLY A 461 5.90 -20.80 -1.35
C GLY A 461 5.51 -21.70 -0.16
N GLY A 462 4.28 -21.64 0.33
CA GLY A 462 3.68 -22.57 1.28
C GLY A 462 2.89 -23.68 0.59
N ARG A 463 2.55 -24.76 1.33
CA ARG A 463 1.72 -25.88 0.79
C ARG A 463 0.29 -25.48 0.39
N HIS A 464 -0.10 -24.23 0.55
CA HIS A 464 -1.42 -23.68 0.24
C HIS A 464 -1.36 -22.46 -0.70
N GLY A 465 -0.17 -22.10 -1.16
CA GLY A 465 -0.01 -21.11 -2.22
C GLY A 465 -0.15 -21.80 -3.57
N LEU A 466 -1.24 -21.50 -4.27
CA LEU A 466 -1.66 -22.02 -5.59
C LEU A 466 -2.06 -23.50 -5.55
N ALA A 467 -3.33 -23.79 -5.84
CA ALA A 467 -3.81 -25.14 -6.03
C ALA A 467 -2.94 -25.83 -7.11
N GLU A 468 -2.20 -26.89 -6.73
CA GLU A 468 -1.87 -27.93 -7.69
C GLU A 468 -3.22 -28.36 -8.29
N GLU A 469 -3.38 -28.27 -9.60
CA GLU A 469 -4.50 -28.86 -10.31
C GLU A 469 -4.59 -30.34 -9.89
N GLU A 470 -5.49 -30.66 -8.96
CA GLU A 470 -5.95 -32.03 -8.84
C GLU A 470 -6.63 -32.35 -10.17
N GLY A 471 -5.95 -33.20 -10.96
CA GLY A 471 -6.36 -33.56 -12.29
C GLY A 471 -7.84 -33.92 -12.34
N VAL A 472 -8.55 -33.22 -13.18
CA VAL A 472 -9.87 -33.63 -13.66
C VAL A 472 -9.68 -35.01 -14.26
N PRO A 473 -10.37 -36.09 -13.80
CA PRO A 473 -10.27 -37.38 -14.43
C PRO A 473 -10.79 -37.24 -15.84
N SER A 474 -9.94 -37.55 -16.84
CA SER A 474 -10.30 -37.68 -18.23
C SER A 474 -11.55 -38.52 -18.35
N SER A 475 -12.63 -37.92 -18.85
CA SER A 475 -13.88 -38.60 -19.15
C SER A 475 -13.62 -39.79 -20.09
N ALA A 476 -14.03 -40.96 -19.64
CA ALA A 476 -13.95 -42.21 -20.33
C ALA A 476 -14.53 -42.10 -21.75
N THR A 477 -13.82 -42.67 -22.70
CA THR A 477 -14.24 -43.00 -24.06
C THR A 477 -15.51 -43.85 -24.03
N PRO A 478 -16.52 -43.62 -24.89
CA PRO A 478 -17.64 -44.51 -24.98
C PRO A 478 -17.22 -45.87 -25.61
N ALA A 479 -17.56 -46.96 -24.91
CA ALA A 479 -17.39 -48.30 -25.43
C ALA A 479 -18.31 -48.50 -26.65
N GLU A 480 -17.75 -48.89 -27.77
CA GLU A 480 -18.48 -49.50 -28.87
C GLU A 480 -19.01 -50.85 -28.38
N THR A 481 -20.29 -51.08 -28.56
CA THR A 481 -20.95 -52.38 -28.39
C THR A 481 -21.31 -52.95 -29.78
N PRO A 482 -21.25 -54.27 -29.94
CA PRO A 482 -21.28 -54.97 -31.19
C PRO A 482 -22.62 -54.97 -31.90
#